data_b3c68b0ec0b4003a1f311b4a0f0c263c
#
_entry.id   b3c68b0ec0b4003a1f311b4a0f0c263c
#
_cell.length_a   1.000
_cell.length_b   1.000
_cell.length_c   1.000
_cell.angle_alpha   90.00
_cell.angle_beta   90.00
_cell.angle_gamma   90.00
#
_symmetry.space_group_name_H-M   'P 1'
#
loop_
_entity.id
_entity.type
_entity.pdbx_description
1 polymer ?
#
loop_
_entity_poly.entity_id
_entity_poly.type
_entity_poly.pdbx_seq_one_letter_code
_entity_poly.pdbx_strand_id
1 'polypeptide(L)'
;MSENVYQIDFNKPESVHFIGIGGISMSGLAEILMDEGFTVSGSDSHRSELTDNLEARGAKVYIGQKAENIQDGIDVVVYTAAIHPDNPEFQEVKRRGIPMLTRAELLGEMMRNYKNAIAIAGTHGKTTTTSMVTEIFLQAKNDPTISVGGILPAIGGNIRVGGPEFFVTEACEYTNSFLSFYPTMAVILNIEEDHLDFFKDLADIRHSFKLFAERVPAQGAVVINGDIENYQEIIEAVKGKVITFGHSRGNDYSAGDIQYDNYAHPSFDLYIGGEKKERLTLGVAGEHNVYNALAAIAVSLENGISMDAIRAGLAHFTGTNRRFEKKGEVNGFTIIDDYAHHPHEIEATLKTAQNYPHKTLWCIFQPHTYTRTKAFLPQFAEALSLADKVILADIYAARETDTLGISSEDIVKLLKEKGKEAWYLPTFDEIEKFVMEHCTQGDLLITMGAGDVVNVGENLLAK
;
A
#
# COMPACT_ATOMS: atom_id res chain seq x y z
N MET A 1 22.11 -17.31 -9.05
CA MET A 1 22.93 -16.81 -10.18
C MET A 1 22.39 -15.43 -10.48
N SER A 2 23.14 -14.36 -10.23
CA SER A 2 22.75 -13.00 -10.63
C SER A 2 22.87 -12.94 -12.16
N GLU A 3 21.75 -13.13 -12.87
CA GLU A 3 21.66 -12.59 -14.22
C GLU A 3 22.00 -11.10 -14.09
N ASN A 4 22.86 -10.58 -14.98
CA ASN A 4 23.21 -9.17 -15.00
C ASN A 4 21.93 -8.37 -15.32
N VAL A 5 21.26 -7.91 -14.29
CA VAL A 5 20.13 -6.97 -14.42
C VAL A 5 20.70 -5.69 -15.03
N TYR A 6 20.03 -5.16 -16.05
CA TYR A 6 20.42 -3.89 -16.67
C TYR A 6 20.42 -2.78 -15.64
N GLN A 7 21.51 -2.03 -15.52
CA GLN A 7 21.69 -1.00 -14.50
C GLN A 7 21.19 0.36 -15.00
N ILE A 8 20.44 1.07 -14.18
CA ILE A 8 20.00 2.44 -14.41
C ILE A 8 20.92 3.37 -13.61
N ASP A 9 21.73 4.16 -14.32
CA ASP A 9 22.66 5.13 -13.74
C ASP A 9 22.22 6.57 -14.07
N PHE A 10 21.78 7.34 -13.09
CA PHE A 10 21.33 8.73 -13.28
C PHE A 10 22.43 9.67 -13.77
N ASN A 11 23.70 9.28 -13.62
CA ASN A 11 24.81 10.04 -14.18
C ASN A 11 25.03 9.76 -15.69
N LYS A 12 24.32 8.78 -16.25
CA LYS A 12 24.41 8.37 -17.66
C LYS A 12 23.02 8.14 -18.22
N PRO A 13 22.22 9.20 -18.41
CA PRO A 13 20.88 9.08 -18.95
C PRO A 13 20.87 8.42 -20.34
N GLU A 14 19.96 7.50 -20.52
CA GLU A 14 19.80 6.66 -21.71
C GLU A 14 18.38 6.76 -22.25
N SER A 15 18.06 6.01 -23.31
CA SER A 15 16.73 5.94 -23.90
C SER A 15 15.94 4.75 -23.34
N VAL A 16 14.82 5.03 -22.69
CA VAL A 16 13.97 4.04 -22.05
C VAL A 16 12.59 3.99 -22.70
N HIS A 17 12.13 2.82 -23.05
CA HIS A 17 10.77 2.62 -23.57
C HIS A 17 9.90 1.82 -22.59
N PHE A 18 8.67 2.32 -22.34
CA PHE A 18 7.72 1.70 -21.41
C PHE A 18 6.58 1.01 -22.16
N ILE A 19 6.35 -0.28 -21.93
CA ILE A 19 5.16 -1.00 -22.40
C ILE A 19 4.10 -0.95 -21.29
N GLY A 20 3.03 -0.18 -21.50
CA GLY A 20 2.02 0.14 -20.47
C GLY A 20 2.36 1.40 -19.67
N ILE A 21 2.83 2.47 -20.35
CA ILE A 21 3.31 3.71 -19.73
C ILE A 21 2.21 4.49 -18.98
N GLY A 22 0.93 4.33 -19.38
CA GLY A 22 -0.22 5.02 -18.77
C GLY A 22 -0.69 4.41 -17.44
N GLY A 23 -0.09 3.33 -16.98
CA GLY A 23 -0.36 2.80 -15.64
C GLY A 23 0.12 3.76 -14.56
N ILE A 24 -0.66 3.92 -13.47
CA ILE A 24 -0.40 4.90 -12.38
C ILE A 24 1.06 4.82 -11.87
N SER A 25 1.58 3.64 -11.62
CA SER A 25 2.96 3.46 -11.15
C SER A 25 3.99 3.59 -12.26
N MET A 26 3.66 3.17 -13.49
CA MET A 26 4.58 3.26 -14.63
C MET A 26 4.81 4.70 -15.06
N SER A 27 3.74 5.51 -15.12
CA SER A 27 3.84 6.93 -15.46
C SER A 27 4.73 7.69 -14.47
N GLY A 28 4.59 7.43 -13.17
CA GLY A 28 5.43 8.07 -12.18
C GLY A 28 6.91 7.67 -12.26
N LEU A 29 7.22 6.41 -12.57
CA LEU A 29 8.62 6.01 -12.81
C LEU A 29 9.18 6.67 -14.09
N ALA A 30 8.35 6.80 -15.13
CA ALA A 30 8.71 7.53 -16.33
C ALA A 30 9.02 9.01 -16.03
N GLU A 31 8.20 9.65 -15.17
CA GLU A 31 8.45 11.04 -14.72
C GLU A 31 9.79 11.20 -14.01
N ILE A 32 10.10 10.30 -13.06
CA ILE A 32 11.40 10.35 -12.36
C ILE A 32 12.55 10.25 -13.37
N LEU A 33 12.50 9.30 -14.31
CA LEU A 33 13.55 9.17 -15.32
C LEU A 33 13.67 10.40 -16.22
N MET A 34 12.55 11.04 -16.58
CA MET A 34 12.57 12.29 -17.37
C MET A 34 13.23 13.43 -16.59
N ASP A 35 12.96 13.56 -15.29
CA ASP A 35 13.59 14.57 -14.43
C ASP A 35 15.10 14.34 -14.27
N GLU A 36 15.52 13.07 -14.32
CA GLU A 36 16.95 12.68 -14.32
C GLU A 36 17.59 12.74 -15.72
N GLY A 37 16.87 13.27 -16.72
CA GLY A 37 17.42 13.54 -18.06
C GLY A 37 17.35 12.38 -19.05
N PHE A 38 16.69 11.27 -18.73
CA PHE A 38 16.50 10.15 -19.65
C PHE A 38 15.54 10.52 -20.78
N THR A 39 15.78 9.96 -21.96
CA THR A 39 14.83 10.05 -23.07
C THR A 39 13.77 8.97 -22.90
N VAL A 40 12.50 9.37 -22.66
CA VAL A 40 11.42 8.45 -22.38
C VAL A 40 10.47 8.34 -23.56
N SER A 41 10.16 7.11 -23.93
CA SER A 41 9.06 6.77 -24.81
C SER A 41 8.23 5.64 -24.21
N GLY A 42 7.02 5.42 -24.71
CA GLY A 42 6.23 4.28 -24.25
C GLY A 42 4.92 4.13 -25.01
N SER A 43 4.25 3.02 -24.74
CA SER A 43 2.95 2.69 -25.32
C SER A 43 1.91 2.42 -24.25
N ASP A 44 0.66 2.69 -24.56
CA ASP A 44 -0.48 2.21 -23.78
C ASP A 44 -1.64 1.82 -24.69
N SER A 45 -2.53 0.96 -24.21
CA SER A 45 -3.72 0.56 -24.95
C SER A 45 -4.73 1.68 -25.14
N HIS A 46 -4.79 2.62 -24.18
CA HIS A 46 -5.75 3.73 -24.16
C HIS A 46 -5.06 5.06 -23.83
N ARG A 47 -5.60 6.13 -24.36
CA ARG A 47 -5.22 7.48 -23.97
C ARG A 47 -5.84 7.81 -22.61
N SER A 48 -5.09 8.47 -21.75
CA SER A 48 -5.51 8.90 -20.42
C SER A 48 -4.86 10.23 -20.06
N GLU A 49 -5.32 10.87 -19.00
CA GLU A 49 -4.69 12.08 -18.47
C GLU A 49 -3.20 11.86 -18.13
N LEU A 50 -2.84 10.67 -17.63
CA LEU A 50 -1.44 10.31 -17.34
C LEU A 50 -0.59 10.28 -18.61
N THR A 51 -1.09 9.70 -19.70
CA THR A 51 -0.37 9.70 -20.98
C THR A 51 -0.25 11.09 -21.57
N ASP A 52 -1.30 11.94 -21.45
CA ASP A 52 -1.27 13.31 -21.93
C ASP A 52 -0.27 14.18 -21.15
N ASN A 53 -0.20 13.99 -19.82
CA ASN A 53 0.78 14.65 -18.96
C ASN A 53 2.23 14.29 -19.33
N LEU A 54 2.50 13.00 -19.59
CA LEU A 54 3.84 12.56 -20.03
C LEU A 54 4.22 13.15 -21.39
N GLU A 55 3.29 13.19 -22.37
CA GLU A 55 3.53 13.85 -23.66
C GLU A 55 3.81 15.35 -23.50
N ALA A 56 3.04 16.04 -22.63
CA ALA A 56 3.25 17.48 -22.36
C ALA A 56 4.64 17.75 -21.74
N ARG A 57 5.20 16.79 -21.02
CA ARG A 57 6.56 16.83 -20.44
C ARG A 57 7.66 16.41 -21.43
N GLY A 58 7.33 15.93 -22.63
CA GLY A 58 8.27 15.58 -23.68
C GLY A 58 8.49 14.09 -23.92
N ALA A 59 7.76 13.20 -23.26
CA ALA A 59 7.79 11.79 -23.57
C ALA A 59 7.10 11.51 -24.92
N LYS A 60 7.59 10.50 -25.65
CA LYS A 60 6.94 10.07 -26.89
C LYS A 60 5.99 8.91 -26.59
N VAL A 61 4.68 9.19 -26.58
CA VAL A 61 3.66 8.18 -26.25
C VAL A 61 2.97 7.66 -27.50
N TYR A 62 2.80 6.35 -27.57
CA TYR A 62 2.07 5.66 -28.63
C TYR A 62 0.78 5.07 -28.05
N ILE A 63 -0.33 5.27 -28.74
CA ILE A 63 -1.59 4.62 -28.39
C ILE A 63 -1.79 3.37 -29.28
N GLY A 64 -1.95 2.23 -28.60
CA GLY A 64 -1.92 0.90 -29.22
C GLY A 64 -0.50 0.32 -29.24
N GLN A 65 -0.39 -0.94 -28.87
CA GLN A 65 0.88 -1.67 -28.76
C GLN A 65 1.19 -2.36 -30.09
N LYS A 66 2.29 -1.95 -30.73
CA LYS A 66 2.72 -2.42 -32.06
C LYS A 66 4.24 -2.59 -32.10
N ALA A 67 4.73 -3.56 -32.84
CA ALA A 67 6.17 -3.81 -33.02
C ALA A 67 6.94 -2.56 -33.50
N GLU A 68 6.30 -1.73 -34.32
CA GLU A 68 6.88 -0.51 -34.90
C GLU A 68 7.13 0.59 -33.84
N ASN A 69 6.53 0.49 -32.65
CA ASN A 69 6.78 1.44 -31.55
C ASN A 69 8.19 1.26 -30.97
N ILE A 70 8.78 0.07 -31.12
CA ILE A 70 10.15 -0.21 -30.72
C ILE A 70 11.10 0.41 -31.77
N GLN A 71 11.50 1.66 -31.53
CA GLN A 71 12.38 2.42 -32.41
C GLN A 71 13.85 2.02 -32.23
N ASP A 72 14.69 2.42 -33.17
CA ASP A 72 16.14 2.29 -33.01
C ASP A 72 16.68 3.29 -31.98
N GLY A 73 17.69 2.88 -31.22
CA GLY A 73 18.29 3.71 -30.17
C GLY A 73 17.61 3.61 -28.79
N ILE A 74 16.71 2.66 -28.61
CA ILE A 74 16.20 2.30 -27.28
C ILE A 74 17.24 1.40 -26.60
N ASP A 75 17.72 1.80 -25.42
CA ASP A 75 18.73 1.08 -24.66
C ASP A 75 18.12 0.02 -23.73
N VAL A 76 16.96 0.31 -23.16
CA VAL A 76 16.24 -0.63 -22.28
C VAL A 76 14.73 -0.45 -22.39
N VAL A 77 14.00 -1.56 -22.19
CA VAL A 77 12.54 -1.56 -22.18
C VAL A 77 12.01 -1.98 -20.82
N VAL A 78 11.04 -1.22 -20.31
CA VAL A 78 10.34 -1.49 -19.04
C VAL A 78 8.93 -1.98 -19.35
N TYR A 79 8.48 -3.04 -18.69
CA TYR A 79 7.14 -3.56 -18.88
C TYR A 79 6.42 -3.85 -17.56
N THR A 80 5.09 -3.72 -17.57
CA THR A 80 4.23 -4.09 -16.44
C THR A 80 3.85 -5.57 -16.49
N ALA A 81 3.54 -6.14 -15.32
CA ALA A 81 3.08 -7.52 -15.18
C ALA A 81 1.80 -7.86 -15.98
N ALA A 82 1.06 -6.85 -16.44
CA ALA A 82 -0.13 -7.02 -17.27
C ALA A 82 0.20 -7.36 -18.74
N ILE A 83 1.46 -7.22 -19.15
CA ILE A 83 1.90 -7.50 -20.52
C ILE A 83 2.14 -8.99 -20.70
N HIS A 84 1.37 -9.59 -21.60
CA HIS A 84 1.52 -11.00 -21.95
C HIS A 84 2.67 -11.23 -22.94
N PRO A 85 3.27 -12.44 -22.94
CA PRO A 85 4.38 -12.78 -23.82
C PRO A 85 4.07 -12.68 -25.32
N ASP A 86 2.82 -12.69 -25.74
CA ASP A 86 2.35 -12.53 -27.13
C ASP A 86 2.20 -11.07 -27.56
N ASN A 87 2.43 -10.12 -26.68
CA ASN A 87 2.39 -8.69 -27.00
C ASN A 87 3.38 -8.36 -28.13
N PRO A 88 2.98 -7.61 -29.19
CA PRO A 88 3.84 -7.34 -30.33
C PRO A 88 5.14 -6.60 -30.00
N GLU A 89 5.08 -5.63 -29.05
CA GLU A 89 6.27 -4.91 -28.61
C GLU A 89 7.20 -5.81 -27.82
N PHE A 90 6.66 -6.61 -26.89
CA PHE A 90 7.41 -7.57 -26.09
C PHE A 90 8.17 -8.57 -26.98
N GLN A 91 7.51 -9.08 -28.04
CA GLN A 91 8.13 -9.98 -29.02
C GLN A 91 9.24 -9.28 -29.83
N GLU A 92 9.01 -8.04 -30.25
CA GLU A 92 9.98 -7.27 -31.01
C GLU A 92 11.24 -6.94 -30.19
N VAL A 93 11.06 -6.55 -28.92
CA VAL A 93 12.17 -6.33 -27.97
C VAL A 93 13.02 -7.58 -27.82
N LYS A 94 12.38 -8.75 -27.63
CA LYS A 94 13.09 -10.04 -27.58
C LYS A 94 13.83 -10.36 -28.88
N ARG A 95 13.19 -10.12 -30.03
CA ARG A 95 13.79 -10.37 -31.34
C ARG A 95 15.04 -9.51 -31.57
N ARG A 96 15.03 -8.25 -31.08
CA ARG A 96 16.18 -7.32 -31.19
C ARG A 96 17.24 -7.56 -30.11
N GLY A 97 16.95 -8.32 -29.05
CA GLY A 97 17.85 -8.54 -27.92
C GLY A 97 18.06 -7.30 -27.06
N ILE A 98 17.07 -6.38 -27.03
CA ILE A 98 17.11 -5.20 -26.16
C ILE A 98 16.89 -5.64 -24.71
N PRO A 99 17.69 -5.14 -23.73
CA PRO A 99 17.48 -5.43 -22.32
C PRO A 99 16.07 -5.07 -21.86
N MET A 100 15.52 -5.88 -20.96
CA MET A 100 14.18 -5.68 -20.42
C MET A 100 14.22 -5.66 -18.89
N LEU A 101 13.46 -4.76 -18.30
CA LEU A 101 13.21 -4.69 -16.86
C LEU A 101 11.71 -4.80 -16.59
N THR A 102 11.35 -5.54 -15.59
CA THR A 102 10.04 -5.40 -14.97
C THR A 102 9.95 -4.06 -14.23
N ARG A 103 8.74 -3.61 -13.93
CA ARG A 103 8.53 -2.42 -13.09
C ARG A 103 9.29 -2.50 -11.75
N ALA A 104 9.31 -3.66 -11.11
CA ALA A 104 9.98 -3.85 -9.83
C ALA A 104 11.51 -3.78 -9.96
N GLU A 105 12.07 -4.34 -11.02
CA GLU A 105 13.51 -4.26 -11.30
C GLU A 105 13.92 -2.81 -11.60
N LEU A 106 13.14 -2.07 -12.42
CA LEU A 106 13.40 -0.65 -12.65
C LEU A 106 13.41 0.13 -11.33
N LEU A 107 12.40 -0.06 -10.49
CA LEU A 107 12.30 0.62 -9.20
C LEU A 107 13.51 0.30 -8.31
N GLY A 108 13.94 -0.97 -8.27
CA GLY A 108 15.14 -1.37 -7.55
C GLY A 108 16.42 -0.73 -8.09
N GLU A 109 16.59 -0.68 -9.41
CA GLU A 109 17.77 -0.02 -10.02
C GLU A 109 17.77 1.49 -9.78
N MET A 110 16.60 2.14 -9.82
CA MET A 110 16.49 3.57 -9.46
C MET A 110 16.93 3.83 -8.01
N MET A 111 16.54 2.96 -7.05
CA MET A 111 16.92 3.09 -5.64
C MET A 111 18.44 3.19 -5.43
N ARG A 112 19.23 2.53 -6.28
CA ARG A 112 20.71 2.53 -6.19
C ARG A 112 21.36 3.90 -6.42
N ASN A 113 20.62 4.82 -7.02
CA ASN A 113 21.08 6.18 -7.30
C ASN A 113 20.87 7.16 -6.13
N TYR A 114 20.19 6.71 -5.06
CA TYR A 114 19.92 7.53 -3.89
C TYR A 114 20.82 7.13 -2.72
N LYS A 115 21.21 8.13 -1.91
CA LYS A 115 22.03 7.89 -0.73
C LYS A 115 21.32 7.06 0.33
N ASN A 116 20.04 7.35 0.56
CA ASN A 116 19.19 6.67 1.53
C ASN A 116 17.93 6.16 0.81
N ALA A 117 17.90 4.87 0.52
CA ALA A 117 16.77 4.21 -0.10
C ALA A 117 16.00 3.41 0.97
N ILE A 118 14.80 3.87 1.30
CA ILE A 118 13.95 3.34 2.36
C ILE A 118 12.81 2.53 1.72
N ALA A 119 12.77 1.23 1.99
CA ALA A 119 11.75 0.33 1.46
C ALA A 119 10.87 -0.22 2.60
N ILE A 120 9.57 0.04 2.53
CA ILE A 120 8.62 -0.28 3.59
C ILE A 120 7.77 -1.48 3.16
N ALA A 121 8.01 -2.63 3.79
CA ALA A 121 7.37 -3.91 3.55
C ALA A 121 6.51 -4.35 4.74
N GLY A 122 5.63 -5.29 4.47
CA GLY A 122 4.73 -5.91 5.44
C GLY A 122 3.44 -6.34 4.76
N THR A 123 2.74 -7.29 5.30
CA THR A 123 1.44 -7.70 4.77
C THR A 123 0.48 -6.50 4.78
N HIS A 124 0.45 -5.75 5.89
CA HIS A 124 -0.44 -4.59 6.11
C HIS A 124 0.35 -3.34 6.52
N GLY A 125 -0.26 -2.15 6.34
CA GLY A 125 0.25 -0.87 6.84
C GLY A 125 1.30 -0.19 5.94
N LYS A 126 1.73 -0.79 4.84
CA LYS A 126 2.76 -0.24 3.92
C LYS A 126 2.47 1.20 3.49
N THR A 127 1.31 1.41 2.87
CA THR A 127 0.89 2.73 2.36
C THR A 127 0.84 3.79 3.46
N THR A 128 0.24 3.46 4.60
CA THR A 128 0.11 4.38 5.73
C THR A 128 1.47 4.74 6.32
N THR A 129 2.34 3.76 6.53
CA THR A 129 3.68 4.01 7.08
C THR A 129 4.55 4.82 6.11
N THR A 130 4.51 4.49 4.81
CA THR A 130 5.20 5.25 3.76
C THR A 130 4.73 6.70 3.73
N SER A 131 3.43 6.92 3.87
CA SER A 131 2.83 8.25 3.92
C SER A 131 3.21 9.02 5.19
N MET A 132 3.26 8.38 6.37
CA MET A 132 3.73 9.00 7.61
C MET A 132 5.21 9.42 7.50
N VAL A 133 6.07 8.55 6.96
CA VAL A 133 7.48 8.87 6.70
C VAL A 133 7.58 10.06 5.75
N THR A 134 6.79 10.06 4.68
CA THR A 134 6.74 11.17 3.71
C THR A 134 6.38 12.49 4.39
N GLU A 135 5.30 12.53 5.18
CA GLU A 135 4.88 13.75 5.90
C GLU A 135 5.98 14.25 6.85
N ILE A 136 6.59 13.34 7.61
CA ILE A 136 7.66 13.69 8.54
C ILE A 136 8.84 14.31 7.79
N PHE A 137 9.26 13.70 6.67
CA PHE A 137 10.40 14.20 5.87
C PHE A 137 10.09 15.56 5.23
N LEU A 138 8.86 15.78 4.76
CA LEU A 138 8.42 17.08 4.25
C LEU A 138 8.40 18.14 5.35
N GLN A 139 7.91 17.83 6.55
CA GLN A 139 7.95 18.74 7.71
C GLN A 139 9.38 19.06 8.15
N ALA A 140 10.30 18.11 8.00
CA ALA A 140 11.73 18.32 8.21
C ALA A 140 12.40 19.16 7.10
N LYS A 141 11.63 19.57 6.06
CA LYS A 141 12.12 20.29 4.88
C LYS A 141 13.14 19.50 4.05
N ASN A 142 13.07 18.18 4.15
CA ASN A 142 13.79 17.32 3.23
C ASN A 142 13.03 17.26 1.89
N ASP A 143 13.74 16.87 0.86
CA ASP A 143 13.21 16.79 -0.51
C ASP A 143 13.23 15.34 -1.02
N PRO A 144 12.42 14.42 -0.45
CA PRO A 144 12.46 13.02 -0.81
C PRO A 144 11.78 12.75 -2.16
N THR A 145 12.32 11.81 -2.91
CA THR A 145 11.59 11.12 -3.97
C THR A 145 10.71 10.04 -3.34
N ILE A 146 9.44 10.01 -3.70
CA ILE A 146 8.41 9.18 -3.07
C ILE A 146 7.73 8.32 -4.12
N SER A 147 7.52 7.04 -3.77
CA SER A 147 6.63 6.13 -4.50
C SER A 147 5.73 5.40 -3.50
N VAL A 148 4.46 5.76 -3.44
CA VAL A 148 3.45 5.23 -2.50
C VAL A 148 2.31 4.57 -3.28
N GLY A 149 1.69 3.54 -2.71
CA GLY A 149 0.65 2.76 -3.39
C GLY A 149 -0.73 3.43 -3.46
N GLY A 150 -0.95 4.48 -2.67
CA GLY A 150 -2.19 5.27 -2.63
C GLY A 150 -1.96 6.73 -2.98
N ILE A 151 -3.04 7.47 -3.22
CA ILE A 151 -2.97 8.93 -3.40
C ILE A 151 -2.73 9.58 -2.03
N LEU A 152 -1.62 10.28 -1.90
CA LEU A 152 -1.26 11.06 -0.72
C LEU A 152 -1.49 12.55 -1.00
N PRO A 153 -2.43 13.21 -0.30
CA PRO A 153 -2.75 14.62 -0.53
C PRO A 153 -1.55 15.56 -0.42
N ALA A 154 -0.62 15.29 0.50
CA ALA A 154 0.58 16.09 0.72
C ALA A 154 1.51 16.22 -0.50
N ILE A 155 1.46 15.25 -1.42
CA ILE A 155 2.26 15.29 -2.66
C ILE A 155 1.37 15.40 -3.91
N GLY A 156 0.05 15.50 -3.74
CA GLY A 156 -0.91 15.62 -4.85
C GLY A 156 -1.00 14.37 -5.74
N GLY A 157 -0.54 13.21 -5.27
CA GLY A 157 -0.48 11.98 -6.07
C GLY A 157 0.13 10.81 -5.30
N ASN A 158 0.63 9.85 -6.05
CA ASN A 158 1.31 8.67 -5.50
C ASN A 158 2.83 8.65 -5.81
N ILE A 159 3.31 9.60 -6.61
CA ILE A 159 4.73 9.79 -6.94
C ILE A 159 5.09 11.25 -6.69
N ARG A 160 6.27 11.48 -6.16
CA ARG A 160 6.91 12.79 -6.07
C ARG A 160 8.38 12.64 -6.43
N VAL A 161 8.86 13.47 -7.32
CA VAL A 161 10.29 13.58 -7.63
C VAL A 161 10.90 14.60 -6.69
N GLY A 162 11.99 14.24 -6.03
CA GLY A 162 12.75 15.06 -5.10
C GLY A 162 14.24 14.99 -5.37
N GLY A 163 15.05 15.43 -4.40
CA GLY A 163 16.51 15.40 -4.50
C GLY A 163 17.11 13.99 -4.31
N PRO A 164 18.43 13.84 -4.54
CA PRO A 164 19.11 12.55 -4.57
C PRO A 164 19.38 11.93 -3.18
N GLU A 165 18.99 12.60 -2.10
CA GLU A 165 19.33 12.12 -0.76
C GLU A 165 18.42 11.00 -0.27
N PHE A 166 17.11 11.10 -0.52
CA PHE A 166 16.12 10.16 0.00
C PHE A 166 15.20 9.62 -1.09
N PHE A 167 15.07 8.30 -1.11
CA PHE A 167 14.04 7.59 -1.85
C PHE A 167 13.19 6.78 -0.87
N VAL A 168 11.89 7.02 -0.81
CA VAL A 168 10.96 6.32 0.08
C VAL A 168 9.92 5.59 -0.75
N THR A 169 9.81 4.28 -0.58
CA THR A 169 8.89 3.47 -1.38
C THR A 169 8.24 2.36 -0.57
N GLU A 170 7.06 1.95 -1.01
CA GLU A 170 6.48 0.68 -0.60
C GLU A 170 7.20 -0.49 -1.25
N ALA A 171 7.34 -1.58 -0.52
CA ALA A 171 7.97 -2.82 -0.95
C ALA A 171 6.95 -3.96 -0.85
N CYS A 172 6.32 -4.30 -1.98
CA CYS A 172 5.30 -5.34 -2.03
C CYS A 172 5.95 -6.72 -2.10
N GLU A 173 5.54 -7.62 -1.22
CA GLU A 173 5.96 -9.00 -1.16
C GLU A 173 5.39 -9.87 -2.28
N TYR A 174 4.24 -9.49 -2.83
CA TYR A 174 3.55 -10.25 -3.86
C TYR A 174 4.44 -10.50 -5.07
N THR A 175 4.48 -11.74 -5.54
CA THR A 175 5.37 -12.24 -6.60
C THR A 175 6.87 -12.01 -6.33
N ASN A 176 7.24 -11.85 -5.06
CA ASN A 176 8.62 -11.53 -4.65
C ASN A 176 9.17 -10.23 -5.26
N SER A 177 8.30 -9.29 -5.63
CA SER A 177 8.68 -8.03 -6.30
C SER A 177 9.71 -7.24 -5.50
N PHE A 178 9.60 -7.20 -4.17
CA PHE A 178 10.54 -6.49 -3.29
C PHE A 178 11.96 -7.08 -3.28
N LEU A 179 12.14 -8.34 -3.74
CA LEU A 179 13.47 -8.93 -3.89
C LEU A 179 14.28 -8.34 -5.03
N SER A 180 13.67 -7.53 -5.88
CA SER A 180 14.38 -6.74 -6.89
C SER A 180 14.93 -5.41 -6.33
N PHE A 181 14.59 -5.04 -5.07
CA PHE A 181 14.96 -3.77 -4.48
C PHE A 181 16.37 -3.79 -3.87
N TYR A 182 16.98 -2.61 -3.77
CA TYR A 182 18.30 -2.39 -3.14
C TYR A 182 18.18 -1.34 -2.03
N PRO A 183 17.46 -1.65 -0.93
CA PRO A 183 17.29 -0.69 0.16
C PRO A 183 18.57 -0.50 0.97
N THR A 184 18.84 0.74 1.38
CA THR A 184 19.78 1.02 2.47
C THR A 184 19.10 0.87 3.82
N MET A 185 17.77 1.02 3.84
CA MET A 185 16.94 0.74 5.02
C MET A 185 15.68 -0.04 4.61
N ALA A 186 15.51 -1.23 5.17
CA ALA A 186 14.31 -2.03 5.01
C ALA A 186 13.43 -1.95 6.26
N VAL A 187 12.13 -1.77 6.08
CA VAL A 187 11.14 -1.77 7.17
C VAL A 187 10.24 -2.98 7.01
N ILE A 188 10.02 -3.74 8.09
CA ILE A 188 9.14 -4.91 8.11
C ILE A 188 8.09 -4.71 9.20
N LEU A 189 6.85 -4.41 8.77
CA LEU A 189 5.75 -4.03 9.67
C LEU A 189 5.09 -5.24 10.33
N ASN A 190 4.79 -6.26 9.54
CA ASN A 190 4.14 -7.51 9.95
C ASN A 190 4.35 -8.56 8.86
N ILE A 191 4.17 -9.84 9.22
CA ILE A 191 4.27 -10.98 8.31
C ILE A 191 3.11 -11.91 8.62
N GLU A 192 2.14 -11.99 7.71
CA GLU A 192 0.92 -12.77 7.86
C GLU A 192 0.60 -13.53 6.57
N GLU A 193 -0.31 -14.49 6.65
CA GLU A 193 -0.77 -15.20 5.47
C GLU A 193 -1.56 -14.26 4.55
N ASP A 194 -1.08 -14.04 3.37
CA ASP A 194 -1.77 -13.40 2.24
C ASP A 194 -1.17 -13.90 0.93
N HIS A 195 -1.80 -13.57 -0.21
CA HIS A 195 -1.31 -13.95 -1.53
C HIS A 195 -1.04 -15.46 -1.69
N LEU A 196 -1.94 -16.31 -1.15
CA LEU A 196 -1.83 -17.76 -1.21
C LEU A 196 -2.06 -18.35 -2.63
N ASP A 197 -2.34 -17.49 -3.60
CA ASP A 197 -2.28 -17.79 -5.04
C ASP A 197 -0.82 -17.84 -5.55
N PHE A 198 0.11 -17.19 -4.84
CA PHE A 198 1.54 -17.18 -5.16
C PHE A 198 2.38 -17.91 -4.11
N PHE A 199 2.21 -17.59 -2.83
CA PHE A 199 2.92 -18.23 -1.74
C PHE A 199 2.25 -19.55 -1.33
N LYS A 200 3.06 -20.51 -0.99
CA LYS A 200 2.59 -21.83 -0.55
C LYS A 200 1.94 -21.79 0.83
N ASP A 201 2.59 -21.09 1.75
CA ASP A 201 2.20 -21.01 3.17
C ASP A 201 2.96 -19.86 3.87
N LEU A 202 2.67 -19.64 5.15
CA LEU A 202 3.35 -18.63 5.96
C LEU A 202 4.88 -18.81 6.02
N ALA A 203 5.36 -20.04 5.98
CA ALA A 203 6.81 -20.30 6.03
C ALA A 203 7.50 -19.80 4.75
N ASP A 204 6.86 -19.95 3.59
CA ASP A 204 7.33 -19.42 2.31
C ASP A 204 7.33 -17.88 2.30
N ILE A 205 6.27 -17.26 2.83
CA ILE A 205 6.20 -15.80 3.02
C ILE A 205 7.34 -15.32 3.93
N ARG A 206 7.55 -15.95 5.10
CA ARG A 206 8.62 -15.62 6.03
C ARG A 206 10.00 -15.74 5.39
N HIS A 207 10.22 -16.79 4.57
CA HIS A 207 11.45 -16.94 3.81
C HIS A 207 11.70 -15.77 2.86
N SER A 208 10.67 -15.29 2.15
CA SER A 208 10.78 -14.12 1.27
C SER A 208 11.14 -12.85 2.04
N PHE A 209 10.54 -12.61 3.21
CA PHE A 209 10.90 -11.47 4.06
C PHE A 209 12.33 -11.59 4.61
N LYS A 210 12.82 -12.79 4.93
CA LYS A 210 14.22 -13.02 5.28
C LYS A 210 15.15 -12.62 4.14
N LEU A 211 14.88 -13.07 2.92
CA LEU A 211 15.67 -12.68 1.73
C LEU A 211 15.63 -11.16 1.48
N PHE A 212 14.49 -10.51 1.74
CA PHE A 212 14.37 -9.06 1.63
C PHE A 212 15.24 -8.34 2.68
N ALA A 213 15.22 -8.78 3.93
CA ALA A 213 16.06 -8.22 4.99
C ALA A 213 17.56 -8.36 4.69
N GLU A 214 17.97 -9.47 4.08
CA GLU A 214 19.36 -9.73 3.66
C GLU A 214 19.84 -8.80 2.53
N ARG A 215 18.94 -8.11 1.82
CA ARG A 215 19.30 -7.12 0.80
C ARG A 215 19.96 -5.87 1.38
N VAL A 216 19.73 -5.58 2.65
CA VAL A 216 20.29 -4.40 3.32
C VAL A 216 21.80 -4.55 3.48
N PRO A 217 22.61 -3.58 3.01
CA PRO A 217 24.07 -3.65 3.13
C PRO A 217 24.52 -3.48 4.59
N ALA A 218 25.79 -3.82 4.87
CA ALA A 218 26.33 -3.81 6.23
C ALA A 218 26.28 -2.40 6.90
N GLN A 219 26.30 -1.34 6.12
CA GLN A 219 26.19 0.04 6.63
C GLN A 219 24.72 0.52 6.73
N GLY A 220 23.77 -0.30 6.29
CA GLY A 220 22.33 0.00 6.32
C GLY A 220 21.65 -0.48 7.60
N ALA A 221 20.32 -0.41 7.64
CA ALA A 221 19.52 -0.83 8.78
C ALA A 221 18.26 -1.59 8.37
N VAL A 222 17.85 -2.53 9.22
CA VAL A 222 16.52 -3.18 9.18
C VAL A 222 15.72 -2.70 10.37
N VAL A 223 14.58 -2.09 10.12
CA VAL A 223 13.58 -1.69 11.12
C VAL A 223 12.48 -2.76 11.10
N ILE A 224 12.34 -3.54 12.16
CA ILE A 224 11.41 -4.68 12.19
C ILE A 224 10.50 -4.65 13.41
N ASN A 225 9.25 -5.02 13.21
CA ASN A 225 8.34 -5.25 14.32
C ASN A 225 8.81 -6.45 15.16
N GLY A 226 9.27 -6.17 16.37
CA GLY A 226 9.79 -7.20 17.28
C GLY A 226 8.70 -8.05 17.95
N ASP A 227 7.43 -7.74 17.70
CA ASP A 227 6.30 -8.56 18.15
C ASP A 227 5.94 -9.66 17.11
N ILE A 228 6.57 -9.67 15.93
CA ILE A 228 6.46 -10.79 14.98
C ILE A 228 7.04 -12.04 15.65
N GLU A 229 6.26 -13.10 15.72
CA GLU A 229 6.70 -14.35 16.30
C GLU A 229 8.00 -14.84 15.63
N ASN A 230 9.02 -15.17 16.44
CA ASN A 230 10.34 -15.60 15.95
C ASN A 230 10.95 -14.65 14.90
N TYR A 231 10.83 -13.32 15.07
CA TYR A 231 11.39 -12.35 14.13
C TYR A 231 12.91 -12.48 13.96
N GLN A 232 13.60 -13.06 14.96
CA GLN A 232 15.04 -13.29 14.93
C GLN A 232 15.47 -14.15 13.73
N GLU A 233 14.62 -15.07 13.28
CA GLU A 233 14.88 -15.89 12.09
C GLU A 233 14.92 -15.05 10.80
N ILE A 234 14.12 -13.96 10.76
CA ILE A 234 14.05 -13.05 9.60
C ILE A 234 15.35 -12.24 9.49
N ILE A 235 15.94 -11.87 10.61
CA ILE A 235 17.11 -10.99 10.67
C ILE A 235 18.45 -11.73 10.89
N GLU A 236 18.43 -13.06 10.98
CA GLU A 236 19.59 -13.87 11.31
C GLU A 236 20.84 -13.59 10.46
N ALA A 237 20.66 -13.34 9.17
CA ALA A 237 21.74 -13.08 8.22
C ALA A 237 21.93 -11.59 7.89
N VAL A 238 21.20 -10.70 8.54
CA VAL A 238 21.34 -9.25 8.35
C VAL A 238 22.71 -8.80 8.86
N LYS A 239 23.44 -8.07 8.00
CA LYS A 239 24.79 -7.57 8.31
C LYS A 239 24.75 -6.13 8.86
N GLY A 240 23.68 -5.41 8.61
CA GLY A 240 23.47 -4.04 9.04
C GLY A 240 22.92 -3.94 10.47
N LYS A 241 22.58 -2.72 10.88
CA LYS A 241 21.93 -2.45 12.17
C LYS A 241 20.52 -3.05 12.15
N VAL A 242 20.09 -3.65 13.26
CA VAL A 242 18.70 -4.07 13.48
C VAL A 242 18.09 -3.16 14.54
N ILE A 243 16.88 -2.68 14.26
CA ILE A 243 16.11 -1.78 15.11
C ILE A 243 14.72 -2.37 15.25
N THR A 244 14.27 -2.57 16.48
CA THR A 244 12.98 -3.16 16.76
C THR A 244 11.95 -2.11 17.18
N PHE A 245 10.72 -2.29 16.74
CA PHE A 245 9.57 -1.52 17.24
C PHE A 245 8.41 -2.46 17.53
N GLY A 246 7.47 -2.04 18.36
CA GLY A 246 6.29 -2.85 18.65
C GLY A 246 5.63 -2.53 19.98
N HIS A 247 4.73 -3.41 20.39
CA HIS A 247 3.96 -3.28 21.63
C HIS A 247 4.82 -3.55 22.86
N SER A 248 5.68 -4.56 22.78
CA SER A 248 6.54 -4.96 23.90
C SER A 248 7.55 -3.87 24.24
N ARG A 249 7.69 -3.58 25.56
CA ARG A 249 8.71 -2.66 26.10
C ARG A 249 10.14 -3.11 25.88
N GLY A 250 10.35 -4.34 25.45
CA GLY A 250 11.67 -4.85 25.07
C GLY A 250 12.14 -4.38 23.70
N ASN A 251 11.28 -3.77 22.90
CA ASN A 251 11.65 -3.20 21.62
C ASN A 251 12.39 -1.86 21.81
N ASP A 252 13.24 -1.49 20.84
CA ASP A 252 13.94 -0.20 20.84
C ASP A 252 12.95 0.97 20.84
N TYR A 253 11.83 0.83 20.10
CA TYR A 253 10.72 1.78 20.04
C TYR A 253 9.42 1.11 20.47
N SER A 254 8.74 1.66 21.46
CA SER A 254 7.43 1.17 21.90
C SER A 254 6.50 2.29 22.33
N ALA A 255 5.20 1.99 22.35
CA ALA A 255 4.16 2.88 22.81
C ALA A 255 3.58 2.45 24.16
N GLY A 256 3.04 3.39 24.92
CA GLY A 256 2.25 3.11 26.12
C GLY A 256 1.26 4.20 26.41
N ASP A 257 0.37 3.95 27.37
CA ASP A 257 -0.71 4.86 27.75
C ASP A 257 -1.46 5.42 26.52
N ILE A 258 -1.93 4.50 25.64
CA ILE A 258 -2.67 4.85 24.43
C ILE A 258 -4.06 5.33 24.84
N GLN A 259 -4.44 6.54 24.44
CA GLN A 259 -5.73 7.16 24.68
C GLN A 259 -6.30 7.66 23.36
N TYR A 260 -7.61 7.71 23.24
CA TYR A 260 -8.30 8.12 22.00
C TYR A 260 -9.13 9.37 22.24
N ASP A 261 -9.17 10.25 21.24
CA ASP A 261 -10.16 11.31 21.18
C ASP A 261 -11.53 10.79 20.72
N ASN A 262 -12.50 11.72 20.59
CA ASN A 262 -13.85 11.36 20.13
C ASN A 262 -13.94 10.84 18.67
N TYR A 263 -12.86 10.95 17.91
CA TYR A 263 -12.78 10.49 16.52
C TYR A 263 -11.81 9.31 16.36
N ALA A 264 -11.51 8.62 17.46
CA ALA A 264 -10.60 7.49 17.52
C ALA A 264 -9.14 7.81 17.17
N HIS A 265 -8.72 9.08 17.18
CA HIS A 265 -7.33 9.45 16.99
C HIS A 265 -6.53 9.13 18.26
N PRO A 266 -5.46 8.33 18.17
CA PRO A 266 -4.67 7.95 19.33
C PRO A 266 -3.68 9.03 19.73
N SER A 267 -3.50 9.17 21.05
CA SER A 267 -2.34 9.79 21.68
C SER A 267 -1.64 8.74 22.53
N PHE A 268 -0.32 8.71 22.50
CA PHE A 268 0.46 7.69 23.20
C PHE A 268 1.78 8.24 23.73
N ASP A 269 2.30 7.61 24.76
CA ASP A 269 3.65 7.88 25.28
C ASP A 269 4.66 7.07 24.45
N LEU A 270 5.61 7.77 23.81
CA LEU A 270 6.73 7.16 23.09
C LEU A 270 7.82 6.74 24.07
N TYR A 271 8.28 5.51 23.93
CA TYR A 271 9.45 4.97 24.65
C TYR A 271 10.54 4.60 23.66
N ILE A 272 11.77 5.00 23.96
CA ILE A 272 12.98 4.66 23.19
C ILE A 272 13.99 4.04 24.15
N GLY A 273 14.41 2.81 23.87
CA GLY A 273 15.29 2.06 24.76
C GLY A 273 14.72 1.84 26.16
N GLY A 274 13.39 1.71 26.26
CA GLY A 274 12.66 1.56 27.52
C GLY A 274 12.40 2.86 28.30
N GLU A 275 12.96 3.99 27.88
CA GLU A 275 12.75 5.30 28.52
C GLU A 275 11.63 6.09 27.85
N LYS A 276 10.69 6.64 28.64
CA LYS A 276 9.68 7.56 28.15
C LYS A 276 10.34 8.84 27.63
N LYS A 277 10.04 9.20 26.39
CA LYS A 277 10.57 10.42 25.75
C LYS A 277 9.54 11.53 25.71
N GLU A 278 8.42 11.32 25.03
CA GLU A 278 7.35 12.34 24.96
C GLU A 278 5.99 11.69 24.63
N ARG A 279 4.93 12.49 24.70
CA ARG A 279 3.60 12.12 24.27
C ARG A 279 3.33 12.64 22.87
N LEU A 280 2.91 11.74 21.98
CA LEU A 280 2.60 12.02 20.57
C LEU A 280 1.10 11.83 20.31
N THR A 281 0.57 12.58 19.34
CA THR A 281 -0.81 12.46 18.87
C THR A 281 -0.79 12.24 17.36
N LEU A 282 -1.61 11.30 16.88
CA LEU A 282 -1.76 11.04 15.45
C LEU A 282 -2.97 11.80 14.89
N GLY A 283 -2.85 12.27 13.65
CA GLY A 283 -3.97 12.84 12.89
C GLY A 283 -4.85 11.78 12.19
N VAL A 284 -4.59 10.49 12.44
CA VAL A 284 -5.35 9.36 11.87
C VAL A 284 -5.87 8.45 12.96
N ALA A 285 -7.02 7.83 12.70
CA ALA A 285 -7.71 6.97 13.66
C ALA A 285 -7.09 5.56 13.75
N GLY A 286 -7.25 4.92 14.90
CA GLY A 286 -7.00 3.50 15.11
C GLY A 286 -5.64 3.17 15.75
N GLU A 287 -5.66 2.14 16.61
CA GLU A 287 -4.49 1.68 17.35
C GLU A 287 -3.39 1.13 16.45
N HIS A 288 -3.76 0.43 15.37
CA HIS A 288 -2.78 -0.08 14.40
C HIS A 288 -1.88 1.02 13.81
N ASN A 289 -2.38 2.27 13.75
CA ASN A 289 -1.61 3.42 13.29
C ASN A 289 -0.57 3.89 14.33
N VAL A 290 -0.71 3.53 15.60
CA VAL A 290 0.37 3.73 16.58
C VAL A 290 1.60 2.91 16.21
N TYR A 291 1.42 1.65 15.77
CA TYR A 291 2.53 0.79 15.36
C TYR A 291 3.13 1.23 14.03
N ASN A 292 2.30 1.65 13.07
CA ASN A 292 2.77 2.30 11.84
C ASN A 292 3.61 3.56 12.15
N ALA A 293 3.18 4.36 13.12
CA ALA A 293 3.90 5.54 13.57
C ALA A 293 5.22 5.19 14.26
N LEU A 294 5.28 4.13 15.08
CA LEU A 294 6.54 3.69 15.69
C LEU A 294 7.59 3.32 14.64
N ALA A 295 7.19 2.63 13.57
CA ALA A 295 8.07 2.34 12.45
C ALA A 295 8.54 3.63 11.75
N ALA A 296 7.61 4.56 11.47
CA ALA A 296 7.94 5.84 10.86
C ALA A 296 8.86 6.71 11.74
N ILE A 297 8.68 6.71 13.07
CA ILE A 297 9.55 7.37 14.05
C ILE A 297 10.95 6.76 14.01
N ALA A 298 11.07 5.43 14.06
CA ALA A 298 12.35 4.73 14.00
C ALA A 298 13.11 5.08 12.73
N VAL A 299 12.45 4.98 11.57
CA VAL A 299 13.02 5.39 10.26
C VAL A 299 13.50 6.82 10.29
N SER A 300 12.69 7.73 10.81
CA SER A 300 12.99 9.16 10.82
C SER A 300 14.17 9.52 11.72
N LEU A 301 14.21 9.00 12.94
CA LEU A 301 15.33 9.24 13.87
C LEU A 301 16.64 8.65 13.37
N GLU A 302 16.63 7.47 12.76
CA GLU A 302 17.82 6.86 12.15
C GLU A 302 18.35 7.68 10.95
N ASN A 303 17.51 8.46 10.31
CA ASN A 303 17.90 9.39 9.24
C ASN A 303 18.17 10.82 9.75
N GLY A 304 18.27 11.02 11.07
CA GLY A 304 18.65 12.29 11.67
C GLY A 304 17.53 13.34 11.70
N ILE A 305 16.27 12.93 11.50
CA ILE A 305 15.12 13.83 11.55
C ILE A 305 14.82 14.18 13.01
N SER A 306 14.55 15.46 13.28
CA SER A 306 14.28 15.94 14.64
C SER A 306 12.92 15.48 15.17
N MET A 307 12.80 15.33 16.50
CA MET A 307 11.52 15.00 17.15
C MET A 307 10.43 16.05 16.88
N ASP A 308 10.79 17.32 16.72
CA ASP A 308 9.84 18.39 16.39
C ASP A 308 9.20 18.16 15.00
N ALA A 309 10.00 17.77 14.00
CA ALA A 309 9.49 17.44 12.67
C ALA A 309 8.66 16.15 12.68
N ILE A 310 9.08 15.15 13.47
CA ILE A 310 8.33 13.89 13.65
C ILE A 310 6.95 14.18 14.25
N ARG A 311 6.90 14.94 15.35
CA ARG A 311 5.64 15.35 16.01
C ARG A 311 4.73 16.10 15.03
N ALA A 312 5.29 17.08 14.32
CA ALA A 312 4.53 17.87 13.35
C ALA A 312 4.00 16.99 12.19
N GLY A 313 4.82 16.11 11.64
CA GLY A 313 4.43 15.22 10.53
C GLY A 313 3.33 14.24 10.92
N LEU A 314 3.44 13.59 12.08
CA LEU A 314 2.43 12.66 12.58
C LEU A 314 1.09 13.35 12.89
N ALA A 315 1.12 14.55 13.44
CA ALA A 315 -0.10 15.32 13.72
C ALA A 315 -0.75 15.89 12.44
N HIS A 316 0.06 16.22 11.43
CA HIS A 316 -0.41 16.76 10.16
C HIS A 316 -0.94 15.67 9.23
N PHE A 317 -0.44 14.45 9.33
CA PHE A 317 -0.88 13.33 8.52
C PHE A 317 -2.33 12.95 8.87
N THR A 318 -3.26 13.23 7.96
CA THR A 318 -4.70 12.95 8.13
C THR A 318 -5.19 11.74 7.34
N GLY A 319 -4.26 10.92 6.84
CA GLY A 319 -4.55 9.70 6.10
C GLY A 319 -4.27 9.80 4.60
N THR A 320 -4.43 8.68 3.94
CA THR A 320 -4.46 8.53 2.48
C THR A 320 -5.88 8.20 2.05
N ASN A 321 -6.21 8.47 0.79
CA ASN A 321 -7.51 8.09 0.26
C ASN A 321 -7.78 6.59 0.52
N ARG A 322 -9.02 6.29 0.86
CA ARG A 322 -9.48 4.93 1.14
C ARG A 322 -8.81 4.25 2.36
N ARG A 323 -8.35 5.01 3.37
CA ARG A 323 -7.82 4.50 4.65
C ARG A 323 -8.56 5.16 5.80
N PHE A 324 -9.69 4.59 6.22
CA PHE A 324 -10.64 5.15 7.18
C PHE A 324 -11.03 6.59 6.81
N GLU A 325 -11.24 6.82 5.51
CA GLU A 325 -11.47 8.13 4.93
C GLU A 325 -12.92 8.57 5.14
N LYS A 326 -13.15 9.68 5.87
CA LYS A 326 -14.49 10.27 5.96
C LYS A 326 -14.85 10.89 4.60
N LYS A 327 -15.81 10.28 3.91
CA LYS A 327 -16.32 10.76 2.61
C LYS A 327 -17.34 11.89 2.77
N GLY A 328 -18.15 11.88 3.82
CA GLY A 328 -19.17 12.89 4.07
C GLY A 328 -20.32 12.41 4.97
N GLU A 329 -21.44 13.12 4.88
CA GLU A 329 -22.66 12.78 5.61
C GLU A 329 -23.88 12.93 4.69
N VAL A 330 -24.82 12.00 4.79
CA VAL A 330 -26.10 12.02 4.08
C VAL A 330 -27.22 11.63 5.03
N ASN A 331 -28.35 12.35 5.04
CA ASN A 331 -29.49 12.12 5.95
C ASN A 331 -29.11 12.00 7.44
N GLY A 332 -27.97 12.59 7.84
CA GLY A 332 -27.46 12.58 9.22
C GLY A 332 -26.70 11.31 9.62
N PHE A 333 -26.40 10.38 8.71
CA PHE A 333 -25.42 9.33 8.94
C PHE A 333 -24.08 9.66 8.25
N THR A 334 -23.00 9.25 8.90
CA THR A 334 -21.61 9.48 8.40
C THR A 334 -21.21 8.33 7.47
N ILE A 335 -20.53 8.65 6.38
CA ILE A 335 -19.95 7.67 5.44
C ILE A 335 -18.42 7.71 5.54
N ILE A 336 -17.83 6.53 5.77
CA ILE A 336 -16.38 6.30 5.74
C ILE A 336 -16.08 5.25 4.66
N ASP A 337 -14.96 5.40 3.95
CA ASP A 337 -14.43 4.39 3.04
C ASP A 337 -13.11 3.83 3.54
N ASP A 338 -12.94 2.52 3.42
CA ASP A 338 -11.70 1.84 3.77
C ASP A 338 -11.35 0.76 2.74
N TYR A 339 -10.07 0.70 2.37
CA TYR A 339 -9.53 -0.27 1.42
C TYR A 339 -9.35 -1.68 1.99
N ALA A 340 -9.64 -1.88 3.29
CA ALA A 340 -9.47 -3.15 3.99
C ALA A 340 -10.17 -4.30 3.23
N HIS A 341 -9.41 -5.35 2.97
CA HIS A 341 -9.85 -6.50 2.19
C HIS A 341 -9.29 -7.84 2.72
N HIS A 342 -8.48 -7.79 3.76
CA HIS A 342 -7.99 -8.94 4.52
C HIS A 342 -8.67 -8.97 5.90
N PRO A 343 -8.97 -10.15 6.51
CA PRO A 343 -9.66 -10.24 7.80
C PRO A 343 -9.04 -9.37 8.90
N HIS A 344 -7.72 -9.33 9.04
CA HIS A 344 -7.04 -8.51 10.05
C HIS A 344 -7.21 -7.01 9.79
N GLU A 345 -7.20 -6.56 8.53
CA GLU A 345 -7.48 -5.16 8.19
C GLU A 345 -8.93 -4.79 8.53
N ILE A 346 -9.88 -5.66 8.19
CA ILE A 346 -11.30 -5.48 8.50
C ILE A 346 -11.50 -5.37 10.01
N GLU A 347 -10.87 -6.26 10.78
CA GLU A 347 -10.92 -6.23 12.24
C GLU A 347 -10.37 -4.91 12.80
N ALA A 348 -9.20 -4.46 12.30
CA ALA A 348 -8.58 -3.20 12.72
C ALA A 348 -9.48 -2.00 12.41
N THR A 349 -10.06 -1.95 11.20
CA THR A 349 -10.97 -0.88 10.77
C THR A 349 -12.25 -0.87 11.61
N LEU A 350 -12.87 -2.02 11.83
CA LEU A 350 -14.12 -2.09 12.62
C LEU A 350 -13.88 -1.80 14.12
N LYS A 351 -12.76 -2.23 14.71
CA LYS A 351 -12.35 -1.82 16.06
C LYS A 351 -12.15 -0.31 16.16
N THR A 352 -11.56 0.31 15.13
CA THR A 352 -11.43 1.76 15.05
C THR A 352 -12.80 2.43 15.00
N ALA A 353 -13.71 1.90 14.17
CA ALA A 353 -15.08 2.39 14.04
C ALA A 353 -15.89 2.30 15.32
N GLN A 354 -15.66 1.28 16.14
CA GLN A 354 -16.31 1.16 17.46
C GLN A 354 -15.97 2.31 18.42
N ASN A 355 -14.80 2.95 18.23
CA ASN A 355 -14.40 4.15 19.00
C ASN A 355 -14.87 5.45 18.33
N TYR A 356 -15.48 5.39 17.15
CA TYR A 356 -16.02 6.55 16.45
C TYR A 356 -17.48 6.79 16.88
N PRO A 357 -17.97 8.05 16.96
CA PRO A 357 -19.35 8.30 17.38
C PRO A 357 -20.37 7.69 16.43
N HIS A 358 -21.21 6.81 16.92
CA HIS A 358 -22.28 6.20 16.13
C HIS A 358 -23.41 5.65 17.01
N LYS A 359 -24.60 5.45 16.41
CA LYS A 359 -25.71 4.68 17.00
C LYS A 359 -25.65 3.22 16.57
N THR A 360 -25.54 3.00 15.27
CA THR A 360 -25.44 1.69 14.63
C THR A 360 -24.26 1.70 13.66
N LEU A 361 -23.38 0.72 13.76
CA LEU A 361 -22.25 0.53 12.84
C LEU A 361 -22.67 -0.39 11.71
N TRP A 362 -22.74 0.17 10.51
CA TRP A 362 -23.01 -0.55 9.27
C TRP A 362 -21.73 -0.78 8.49
N CYS A 363 -21.54 -1.98 7.98
CA CYS A 363 -20.43 -2.31 7.09
C CYS A 363 -20.96 -2.85 5.75
N ILE A 364 -20.67 -2.19 4.66
CA ILE A 364 -20.81 -2.70 3.30
C ILE A 364 -19.47 -3.28 2.90
N PHE A 365 -19.39 -4.59 2.73
CA PHE A 365 -18.14 -5.27 2.38
C PHE A 365 -18.22 -5.91 1.00
N GLN A 366 -17.20 -5.62 0.17
CA GLN A 366 -16.97 -6.28 -1.11
C GLN A 366 -15.75 -7.19 -0.98
N PRO A 367 -15.92 -8.52 -0.93
CA PRO A 367 -14.79 -9.43 -0.94
C PRO A 367 -13.95 -9.27 -2.22
N HIS A 368 -12.64 -9.38 -2.10
CA HIS A 368 -11.71 -9.24 -3.21
C HIS A 368 -11.06 -10.59 -3.52
N THR A 369 -11.30 -11.10 -4.72
CA THR A 369 -10.90 -12.38 -5.31
C THR A 369 -11.60 -13.61 -4.70
N TYR A 370 -11.86 -14.62 -5.53
CA TYR A 370 -12.49 -15.87 -5.11
C TYR A 370 -11.56 -16.71 -4.24
N THR A 371 -10.26 -16.75 -4.57
CA THR A 371 -9.26 -17.51 -3.83
C THR A 371 -9.13 -17.02 -2.40
N ARG A 372 -8.99 -15.71 -2.17
CA ARG A 372 -8.91 -15.13 -0.83
C ARG A 372 -10.21 -15.34 -0.07
N THR A 373 -11.37 -15.11 -0.71
CA THR A 373 -12.68 -15.30 -0.07
C THR A 373 -12.86 -16.72 0.46
N LYS A 374 -12.45 -17.72 -0.32
CA LYS A 374 -12.52 -19.12 0.09
C LYS A 374 -11.51 -19.47 1.18
N ALA A 375 -10.28 -18.99 1.07
CA ALA A 375 -9.21 -19.29 2.02
C ALA A 375 -9.51 -18.75 3.42
N PHE A 376 -10.11 -17.55 3.52
CA PHE A 376 -10.37 -16.86 4.78
C PHE A 376 -11.85 -16.75 5.15
N LEU A 377 -12.72 -17.62 4.60
CA LEU A 377 -14.16 -17.55 4.79
C LEU A 377 -14.60 -17.44 6.26
N PRO A 378 -14.12 -18.29 7.20
CA PRO A 378 -14.47 -18.17 8.62
C PRO A 378 -13.94 -16.89 9.26
N GLN A 379 -12.72 -16.47 8.89
CA GLN A 379 -12.07 -15.28 9.43
C GLN A 379 -12.78 -13.99 8.97
N PHE A 380 -13.30 -13.96 7.73
CA PHE A 380 -14.14 -12.85 7.27
C PHE A 380 -15.41 -12.72 8.11
N ALA A 381 -16.10 -13.82 8.39
CA ALA A 381 -17.30 -13.80 9.23
C ALA A 381 -16.98 -13.36 10.67
N GLU A 382 -15.82 -13.75 11.21
CA GLU A 382 -15.37 -13.31 12.54
C GLU A 382 -15.11 -11.80 12.56
N ALA A 383 -14.29 -11.31 11.66
CA ALA A 383 -13.92 -9.89 11.59
C ALA A 383 -15.16 -8.99 11.35
N LEU A 384 -15.99 -9.35 10.37
CA LEU A 384 -17.20 -8.59 10.03
C LEU A 384 -18.24 -8.59 11.16
N SER A 385 -18.22 -9.60 12.06
CA SER A 385 -19.12 -9.66 13.20
C SER A 385 -18.92 -8.54 14.22
N LEU A 386 -17.85 -7.74 14.09
CA LEU A 386 -17.62 -6.55 14.90
C LEU A 386 -18.55 -5.38 14.52
N ALA A 387 -19.12 -5.38 13.32
CA ALA A 387 -20.18 -4.44 12.96
C ALA A 387 -21.53 -4.89 13.52
N ASP A 388 -22.46 -3.96 13.71
CA ASP A 388 -23.83 -4.28 14.12
C ASP A 388 -24.61 -4.87 12.95
N LYS A 389 -24.44 -4.32 11.75
CA LYS A 389 -25.13 -4.73 10.53
C LYS A 389 -24.17 -4.81 9.35
N VAL A 390 -24.30 -5.86 8.55
CA VAL A 390 -23.36 -6.15 7.46
C VAL A 390 -24.10 -6.37 6.14
N ILE A 391 -23.66 -5.70 5.12
CA ILE A 391 -24.14 -5.89 3.74
C ILE A 391 -22.98 -6.42 2.91
N LEU A 392 -23.17 -7.54 2.22
CA LEU A 392 -22.18 -8.13 1.31
C LEU A 392 -22.56 -7.82 -0.14
N ALA A 393 -21.66 -7.17 -0.88
CA ALA A 393 -21.72 -7.06 -2.34
C ALA A 393 -21.19 -8.34 -3.02
N ASP A 394 -21.33 -8.45 -4.33
CA ASP A 394 -20.66 -9.50 -5.11
C ASP A 394 -19.14 -9.45 -4.94
N ILE A 395 -18.50 -10.62 -5.07
CA ILE A 395 -17.05 -10.72 -5.03
C ILE A 395 -16.45 -9.94 -6.22
N TYR A 396 -15.51 -9.04 -5.94
CA TYR A 396 -14.71 -8.39 -6.96
C TYR A 396 -13.66 -9.38 -7.48
N ALA A 397 -13.85 -9.87 -8.70
CA ALA A 397 -13.04 -10.95 -9.28
C ALA A 397 -11.58 -10.55 -9.55
N ALA A 398 -11.31 -9.25 -9.78
CA ALA A 398 -10.00 -8.74 -10.22
C ALA A 398 -9.51 -9.48 -11.48
N ARG A 399 -8.53 -10.36 -11.33
CA ARG A 399 -7.96 -11.18 -12.44
C ARG A 399 -8.46 -12.60 -12.46
N GLU A 400 -9.29 -12.99 -11.49
CA GLU A 400 -9.74 -14.36 -11.34
C GLU A 400 -11.03 -14.63 -12.12
N THR A 401 -11.22 -15.89 -12.49
CA THR A 401 -12.50 -16.43 -12.94
C THR A 401 -13.00 -17.37 -11.86
N ASP A 402 -14.28 -17.33 -11.52
CA ASP A 402 -14.85 -18.23 -10.51
C ASP A 402 -14.76 -19.70 -10.99
N THR A 403 -13.86 -20.44 -10.37
CA THR A 403 -13.72 -21.89 -10.51
C THR A 403 -13.93 -22.61 -9.19
N LEU A 404 -14.21 -21.87 -8.11
CA LEU A 404 -14.21 -22.38 -6.74
C LEU A 404 -15.61 -22.57 -6.17
N GLY A 405 -16.64 -22.03 -6.83
CA GLY A 405 -18.03 -22.08 -6.41
C GLY A 405 -18.28 -21.42 -5.05
N ILE A 406 -17.60 -20.30 -4.79
CA ILE A 406 -17.72 -19.48 -3.58
C ILE A 406 -18.48 -18.21 -3.90
N SER A 407 -19.34 -17.76 -3.01
CA SER A 407 -20.04 -16.49 -3.14
C SER A 407 -20.04 -15.69 -1.83
N SER A 408 -20.37 -14.41 -1.90
CA SER A 408 -20.56 -13.56 -0.72
C SER A 408 -21.68 -14.07 0.21
N GLU A 409 -22.63 -14.83 -0.33
CA GLU A 409 -23.70 -15.49 0.46
C GLU A 409 -23.16 -16.46 1.52
N ASP A 410 -21.99 -17.09 1.25
CA ASP A 410 -21.39 -18.01 2.20
C ASP A 410 -20.89 -17.27 3.45
N ILE A 411 -20.40 -16.04 3.31
CA ILE A 411 -20.07 -15.17 4.45
C ILE A 411 -21.35 -14.78 5.20
N VAL A 412 -22.42 -14.41 4.49
CA VAL A 412 -23.71 -14.04 5.11
C VAL A 412 -24.28 -15.19 5.94
N LYS A 413 -24.20 -16.44 5.47
CA LYS A 413 -24.63 -17.61 6.26
C LYS A 413 -23.90 -17.70 7.59
N LEU A 414 -22.56 -17.60 7.57
CA LEU A 414 -21.74 -17.65 8.77
C LEU A 414 -22.04 -16.48 9.73
N LEU A 415 -22.27 -15.28 9.21
CA LEU A 415 -22.67 -14.13 10.03
C LEU A 415 -24.03 -14.36 10.70
N LYS A 416 -25.01 -14.91 9.99
CA LYS A 416 -26.35 -15.26 10.54
C LYS A 416 -26.25 -16.36 11.59
N GLU A 417 -25.38 -17.36 11.41
CA GLU A 417 -25.13 -18.39 12.42
C GLU A 417 -24.52 -17.79 13.71
N LYS A 418 -23.76 -16.68 13.60
CA LYS A 418 -23.28 -15.90 14.73
C LYS A 418 -24.32 -14.92 15.32
N GLY A 419 -25.56 -14.92 14.80
CA GLY A 419 -26.63 -14.05 15.26
C GLY A 419 -26.55 -12.61 14.78
N LYS A 420 -25.75 -12.33 13.71
CA LYS A 420 -25.62 -11.00 13.13
C LYS A 420 -26.69 -10.72 12.08
N GLU A 421 -27.13 -9.46 12.00
CA GLU A 421 -27.96 -8.98 10.91
C GLU A 421 -27.07 -8.79 9.67
N ALA A 422 -27.27 -9.65 8.67
CA ALA A 422 -26.48 -9.65 7.46
C ALA A 422 -27.32 -9.91 6.21
N TRP A 423 -27.01 -9.20 5.13
CA TRP A 423 -27.70 -9.29 3.84
C TRP A 423 -26.68 -9.47 2.71
N TYR A 424 -27.06 -10.25 1.71
CA TYR A 424 -26.38 -10.29 0.43
C TYR A 424 -27.19 -9.51 -0.59
N LEU A 425 -26.60 -8.43 -1.10
CA LEU A 425 -27.17 -7.57 -2.12
C LEU A 425 -26.13 -7.43 -3.24
N PRO A 426 -26.30 -8.14 -4.37
CA PRO A 426 -25.24 -8.29 -5.35
C PRO A 426 -24.85 -6.99 -6.08
N THR A 427 -25.78 -6.06 -6.26
CA THR A 427 -25.57 -4.83 -7.01
C THR A 427 -25.50 -3.60 -6.13
N PHE A 428 -24.74 -2.58 -6.57
CA PHE A 428 -24.63 -1.33 -5.83
C PHE A 428 -25.95 -0.57 -5.77
N ASP A 429 -26.78 -0.64 -6.82
CA ASP A 429 -28.11 -0.02 -6.83
C ASP A 429 -29.02 -0.61 -5.72
N GLU A 430 -29.00 -1.92 -5.54
CA GLU A 430 -29.75 -2.58 -4.46
C GLU A 430 -29.22 -2.17 -3.08
N ILE A 431 -27.88 -2.10 -2.93
CA ILE A 431 -27.23 -1.66 -1.69
C ILE A 431 -27.61 -0.22 -1.37
N GLU A 432 -27.45 0.70 -2.32
CA GLU A 432 -27.77 2.12 -2.14
C GLU A 432 -29.23 2.34 -1.75
N LYS A 433 -30.15 1.66 -2.42
CA LYS A 433 -31.57 1.72 -2.08
C LYS A 433 -31.83 1.20 -0.66
N PHE A 434 -31.27 0.06 -0.31
CA PHE A 434 -31.42 -0.53 1.02
C PHE A 434 -30.87 0.37 2.13
N VAL A 435 -29.68 0.97 1.91
CA VAL A 435 -29.07 1.90 2.85
C VAL A 435 -29.95 3.12 3.07
N MET A 436 -30.47 3.73 2.00
CA MET A 436 -31.34 4.90 2.10
C MET A 436 -32.67 4.63 2.84
N GLU A 437 -33.14 3.38 2.82
CA GLU A 437 -34.36 2.96 3.52
C GLU A 437 -34.12 2.61 5.00
N HIS A 438 -32.88 2.21 5.39
CA HIS A 438 -32.61 1.60 6.70
C HIS A 438 -31.61 2.36 7.56
N CYS A 439 -30.65 3.09 6.97
CA CYS A 439 -29.71 3.91 7.74
C CYS A 439 -30.41 5.19 8.24
N THR A 440 -30.13 5.57 9.47
CA THR A 440 -30.75 6.69 10.15
C THR A 440 -29.75 7.69 10.70
N GLN A 441 -30.24 8.83 11.12
CA GLN A 441 -29.42 9.87 11.72
C GLN A 441 -28.60 9.34 12.92
N GLY A 442 -27.29 9.55 12.85
CA GLY A 442 -26.33 9.14 13.86
C GLY A 442 -25.71 7.76 13.60
N ASP A 443 -26.11 7.06 12.55
CA ASP A 443 -25.44 5.82 12.14
C ASP A 443 -24.09 6.10 11.49
N LEU A 444 -23.19 5.13 11.52
CA LEU A 444 -21.91 5.12 10.83
C LEU A 444 -21.94 4.03 9.76
N LEU A 445 -21.78 4.42 8.51
CA LEU A 445 -21.71 3.51 7.37
C LEU A 445 -20.27 3.44 6.86
N ILE A 446 -19.74 2.23 6.75
CA ILE A 446 -18.40 2.01 6.17
C ILE A 446 -18.55 1.22 4.89
N THR A 447 -18.04 1.77 3.78
CA THR A 447 -17.77 1.02 2.55
C THR A 447 -16.37 0.42 2.65
N MET A 448 -16.24 -0.90 2.45
CA MET A 448 -15.01 -1.61 2.74
C MET A 448 -14.66 -2.62 1.63
N GLY A 449 -13.43 -2.54 1.12
CA GLY A 449 -12.93 -3.45 0.10
C GLY A 449 -11.93 -2.82 -0.86
N ALA A 450 -11.10 -3.65 -1.51
CA ALA A 450 -10.09 -3.20 -2.48
C ALA A 450 -10.65 -2.98 -3.89
N GLY A 451 -11.92 -3.34 -4.12
CA GLY A 451 -12.62 -3.15 -5.40
C GLY A 451 -13.26 -1.76 -5.53
N ASP A 452 -14.39 -1.74 -6.20
CA ASP A 452 -15.14 -0.54 -6.58
C ASP A 452 -16.28 -0.17 -5.61
N VAL A 453 -16.37 -0.83 -4.47
CA VAL A 453 -17.40 -0.58 -3.43
C VAL A 453 -17.40 0.86 -2.89
N VAL A 454 -16.30 1.59 -3.01
CA VAL A 454 -16.21 3.02 -2.70
C VAL A 454 -17.27 3.84 -3.44
N ASN A 455 -17.63 3.42 -4.67
CA ASN A 455 -18.65 4.08 -5.48
C ASN A 455 -20.03 4.12 -4.78
N VAL A 456 -20.35 3.13 -3.96
CA VAL A 456 -21.60 3.14 -3.18
C VAL A 456 -21.65 4.37 -2.25
N GLY A 457 -20.58 4.64 -1.53
CA GLY A 457 -20.49 5.81 -0.65
C GLY A 457 -20.54 7.13 -1.42
N GLU A 458 -19.83 7.19 -2.54
CA GLU A 458 -19.78 8.40 -3.40
C GLU A 458 -21.14 8.67 -4.07
N ASN A 459 -21.82 7.63 -4.55
CA ASN A 459 -23.15 7.76 -5.14
C ASN A 459 -24.21 8.18 -4.11
N LEU A 460 -24.15 7.68 -2.88
CA LEU A 460 -25.02 8.10 -1.80
C LEU A 460 -24.85 9.59 -1.46
N LEU A 461 -23.63 10.11 -1.48
CA LEU A 461 -23.36 11.53 -1.26
C LEU A 461 -23.77 12.43 -2.42
N ALA A 462 -23.89 11.90 -3.63
CA ALA A 462 -24.31 12.64 -4.82
C ALA A 462 -25.85 12.77 -4.95
N LYS A 463 -26.62 12.00 -4.17
CA LYS A 463 -28.11 12.02 -4.12
C LYS A 463 -28.63 13.11 -3.20
#